data_8f1e59906c16e61f3077bd323cad5182
#
_entry.id   8f1e59906c16e61f3077bd323cad5182
#
_cell.length_a   1.000
_cell.length_b   1.000
_cell.length_c   1.000
_cell.angle_alpha   90.00
_cell.angle_beta   90.00
_cell.angle_gamma   90.00
#
_symmetry.space_group_name_H-M   'P 1'
#
loop_
_entity.id
_entity.type
_entity.pdbx_description
1 polymer ?
#
loop_
_entity_poly.entity_id
_entity_poly.type
_entity_poly.pdbx_seq_one_letter_code
_entity_poly.pdbx_strand_id
1 'polypeptide(L)'
;MIDRVFPDEIECSRVVLTTLRLADSEELFELIDSERDRLGQWLDWVSSCQSVEDVRRRRRANITRRKEGSLFDYAISLPGAETTRKIIGACGAFGFGDDGLTCELGYWISEAHEGRGLVTEAVSGLQDACFRQGVEEMRISCIPENERSASIPRRLGYRRKTHSGTDLIFVLRAEDS
;
A
#
# COMPACT_ATOMS: atom_id res chain seq x y z
N MET A 1 -6.89 22.14 -4.22
CA MET A 1 -7.05 20.68 -4.06
C MET A 1 -6.97 20.08 -5.45
N ILE A 2 -5.99 19.22 -5.71
CA ILE A 2 -5.85 18.56 -7.01
C ILE A 2 -6.88 17.44 -7.04
N ASP A 3 -7.76 17.46 -8.05
CA ASP A 3 -8.77 16.40 -8.23
C ASP A 3 -8.07 15.18 -8.86
N ARG A 4 -7.66 14.21 -8.02
CA ARG A 4 -6.99 12.98 -8.45
C ARG A 4 -8.00 11.88 -8.69
N VAL A 5 -7.95 11.34 -9.89
CA VAL A 5 -8.79 10.20 -10.27
C VAL A 5 -7.92 8.96 -10.43
N PHE A 6 -7.68 8.28 -9.31
CA PHE A 6 -7.02 6.98 -9.35
C PHE A 6 -7.99 5.90 -9.84
N PRO A 7 -7.54 4.97 -10.70
CA PRO A 7 -8.39 3.89 -11.20
C PRO A 7 -8.87 2.97 -10.06
N ASP A 8 -10.03 2.35 -10.23
CA ASP A 8 -10.54 1.36 -9.27
C ASP A 8 -9.79 0.04 -9.34
N GLU A 9 -9.13 -0.22 -10.46
CA GLU A 9 -8.34 -1.41 -10.70
C GLU A 9 -7.03 -1.05 -11.42
N ILE A 10 -5.92 -1.69 -11.01
CA ILE A 10 -4.61 -1.62 -11.67
C ILE A 10 -4.19 -3.05 -11.96
N GLU A 11 -4.17 -3.42 -13.23
CA GLU A 11 -3.68 -4.72 -13.67
C GLU A 11 -2.15 -4.72 -13.76
N CYS A 12 -1.51 -5.70 -13.12
CA CYS A 12 -0.10 -6.01 -13.26
C CYS A 12 0.04 -7.42 -13.85
N SER A 13 1.28 -7.87 -14.10
CA SER A 13 1.51 -9.18 -14.76
C SER A 13 1.02 -10.37 -13.90
N ARG A 14 1.29 -10.36 -12.58
CA ARG A 14 1.02 -11.47 -11.66
C ARG A 14 0.13 -11.11 -10.48
N VAL A 15 -0.23 -9.83 -10.35
CA VAL A 15 -1.14 -9.34 -9.32
C VAL A 15 -2.14 -8.36 -9.91
N VAL A 16 -3.27 -8.22 -9.26
CA VAL A 16 -4.28 -7.20 -9.56
C VAL A 16 -4.50 -6.38 -8.30
N LEU A 17 -4.49 -5.07 -8.45
CA LEU A 17 -4.83 -4.13 -7.39
C LEU A 17 -6.27 -3.67 -7.58
N THR A 18 -7.13 -3.91 -6.61
CA THR A 18 -8.52 -3.44 -6.63
C THR A 18 -8.79 -2.53 -5.46
N THR A 19 -9.52 -1.43 -5.68
CA THR A 19 -9.92 -0.52 -4.60
C THR A 19 -10.58 -1.29 -3.47
N LEU A 20 -10.08 -1.15 -2.25
CA LEU A 20 -10.63 -1.77 -1.06
C LEU A 20 -12.01 -1.19 -0.73
N ARG A 21 -13.02 -2.06 -0.61
CA ARG A 21 -14.43 -1.75 -0.35
C ARG A 21 -14.83 -2.10 1.07
N LEU A 22 -15.98 -1.62 1.49
CA LEU A 22 -16.51 -1.99 2.81
C LEU A 22 -16.86 -3.48 2.90
N ALA A 23 -17.25 -4.10 1.78
CA ALA A 23 -17.56 -5.53 1.70
C ALA A 23 -16.34 -6.42 1.98
N ASP A 24 -15.13 -5.93 1.74
CA ASP A 24 -13.87 -6.68 1.92
C ASP A 24 -13.46 -6.81 3.40
N SER A 25 -14.23 -6.21 4.32
CA SER A 25 -13.82 -6.08 5.73
C SER A 25 -13.69 -7.40 6.46
N GLU A 26 -14.51 -8.39 6.16
CA GLU A 26 -14.45 -9.72 6.79
C GLU A 26 -13.20 -10.47 6.33
N GLU A 27 -12.98 -10.55 5.02
CA GLU A 27 -11.79 -11.19 4.45
C GLU A 27 -10.49 -10.51 4.91
N LEU A 28 -10.47 -9.17 4.96
CA LEU A 28 -9.33 -8.42 5.49
C LEU A 28 -9.09 -8.71 6.97
N PHE A 29 -10.15 -8.78 7.78
CA PHE A 29 -10.01 -9.11 9.20
C PHE A 29 -9.44 -10.51 9.39
N GLU A 30 -9.97 -11.51 8.71
CA GLU A 30 -9.48 -12.89 8.78
C GLU A 30 -7.99 -12.98 8.40
N LEU A 31 -7.58 -12.29 7.35
CA LEU A 31 -6.19 -12.25 6.92
C LEU A 31 -5.29 -11.54 7.94
N ILE A 32 -5.71 -10.38 8.46
CA ILE A 32 -4.95 -9.63 9.47
C ILE A 32 -4.85 -10.44 10.77
N ASP A 33 -5.95 -11.06 11.20
CA ASP A 33 -6.00 -11.81 12.45
C ASP A 33 -5.13 -13.06 12.42
N SER A 34 -5.15 -13.80 11.31
CA SER A 34 -4.29 -14.97 11.10
C SER A 34 -2.78 -14.64 11.11
N GLU A 35 -2.42 -13.38 10.88
CA GLU A 35 -1.03 -12.93 10.79
C GLU A 35 -0.69 -11.81 11.79
N ARG A 36 -1.52 -11.62 12.79
CA ARG A 36 -1.48 -10.52 13.74
C ARG A 36 -0.12 -10.30 14.38
N ASP A 37 0.51 -11.35 14.89
CA ASP A 37 1.80 -11.27 15.57
C ASP A 37 2.92 -10.86 14.62
N ARG A 38 2.88 -11.34 13.39
CA ARG A 38 3.87 -11.00 12.35
C ARG A 38 3.68 -9.58 11.82
N LEU A 39 2.46 -9.21 11.45
CA LEU A 39 2.17 -7.88 10.93
C LEU A 39 2.33 -6.79 12.00
N GLY A 40 1.92 -7.08 13.23
CA GLY A 40 1.98 -6.15 14.36
C GLY A 40 3.39 -5.74 14.77
N GLN A 41 4.41 -6.52 14.38
CA GLN A 41 5.82 -6.14 14.57
C GLN A 41 6.21 -4.92 13.71
N TRP A 42 5.51 -4.69 12.60
CA TRP A 42 5.87 -3.70 11.59
C TRP A 42 4.82 -2.62 11.35
N LEU A 43 3.56 -2.89 11.73
CA LEU A 43 2.40 -2.08 11.38
C LEU A 43 1.57 -1.77 12.63
N ASP A 44 1.79 -0.61 13.23
CA ASP A 44 1.15 -0.19 14.48
C ASP A 44 -0.38 -0.25 14.42
N TRP A 45 -0.97 0.03 13.26
CA TRP A 45 -2.42 0.04 13.08
C TRP A 45 -3.08 -1.35 13.24
N VAL A 46 -2.32 -2.45 13.15
CA VAL A 46 -2.82 -3.83 13.35
C VAL A 46 -3.40 -3.98 14.76
N SER A 47 -2.78 -3.35 15.76
CA SER A 47 -3.24 -3.35 17.15
C SER A 47 -4.66 -2.79 17.32
N SER A 48 -5.10 -1.90 16.44
CA SER A 48 -6.44 -1.30 16.43
C SER A 48 -7.50 -2.10 15.67
N CYS A 49 -7.13 -3.20 15.01
CA CYS A 49 -8.01 -4.07 14.23
C CYS A 49 -8.29 -5.38 15.00
N GLN A 50 -9.08 -5.32 16.08
CA GLN A 50 -9.37 -6.46 16.96
C GLN A 50 -10.66 -7.19 16.59
N SER A 51 -11.45 -6.64 15.68
CA SER A 51 -12.73 -7.19 15.21
C SER A 51 -13.02 -6.78 13.77
N VAL A 52 -13.95 -7.47 13.13
CA VAL A 52 -14.47 -7.08 11.81
C VAL A 52 -15.01 -5.64 11.83
N GLU A 53 -15.65 -5.22 12.93
CA GLU A 53 -16.20 -3.85 13.03
C GLU A 53 -15.08 -2.79 13.13
N ASP A 54 -13.93 -3.10 13.72
CA ASP A 54 -12.78 -2.18 13.70
C ASP A 54 -12.26 -2.01 12.27
N VAL A 55 -12.15 -3.11 11.51
CA VAL A 55 -11.78 -3.07 10.09
C VAL A 55 -12.82 -2.30 9.29
N ARG A 56 -14.13 -2.51 9.52
CA ARG A 56 -15.20 -1.74 8.87
C ARG A 56 -15.11 -0.25 9.17
N ARG A 57 -14.83 0.12 10.42
CA ARG A 57 -14.63 1.53 10.82
C ARG A 57 -13.45 2.16 10.06
N ARG A 58 -12.32 1.44 10.00
CA ARG A 58 -11.14 1.87 9.24
C ARG A 58 -11.46 2.00 7.74
N ARG A 59 -12.21 1.04 7.16
CA ARG A 59 -12.64 1.11 5.75
C ARG A 59 -13.52 2.31 5.47
N ARG A 60 -14.50 2.61 6.33
CA ARG A 60 -15.34 3.82 6.19
C ARG A 60 -14.50 5.09 6.17
N ALA A 61 -13.56 5.22 7.11
CA ALA A 61 -12.63 6.35 7.15
C ALA A 61 -11.78 6.45 5.86
N ASN A 62 -11.25 5.33 5.38
CA ASN A 62 -10.43 5.32 4.16
C ASN A 62 -11.24 5.62 2.89
N ILE A 63 -12.50 5.16 2.82
CA ILE A 63 -13.41 5.52 1.72
C ILE A 63 -13.67 7.04 1.70
N THR A 64 -13.83 7.67 2.87
CA THR A 64 -13.94 9.13 2.96
C THR A 64 -12.68 9.82 2.49
N ARG A 65 -11.51 9.38 2.97
CA ARG A 65 -10.21 9.93 2.56
C ARG A 65 -9.92 9.75 1.06
N ARG A 66 -10.41 8.64 0.44
CA ARG A 66 -10.32 8.45 -1.00
C ARG A 66 -11.14 9.50 -1.75
N LYS A 67 -12.36 9.79 -1.29
CA LYS A 67 -13.21 10.85 -1.89
C LYS A 67 -12.59 12.24 -1.72
N GLU A 68 -11.85 12.47 -0.66
CA GLU A 68 -11.10 13.69 -0.38
C GLU A 68 -9.75 13.76 -1.14
N GLY A 69 -9.37 12.71 -1.87
CA GLY A 69 -8.10 12.66 -2.60
C GLY A 69 -6.86 12.51 -1.71
N SER A 70 -7.02 12.11 -0.45
CA SER A 70 -5.94 12.05 0.54
C SER A 70 -5.41 10.64 0.84
N LEU A 71 -6.08 9.60 0.29
CA LEU A 71 -5.63 8.21 0.41
C LEU A 71 -6.24 7.36 -0.71
N PHE A 72 -5.41 6.52 -1.33
CA PHE A 72 -5.82 5.55 -2.36
C PHE A 72 -5.25 4.18 -2.00
N ASP A 73 -6.06 3.32 -1.41
CA ASP A 73 -5.66 1.99 -0.97
C ASP A 73 -6.33 0.87 -1.78
N TYR A 74 -5.57 -0.19 -1.98
CA TYR A 74 -5.92 -1.31 -2.84
C TYR A 74 -5.66 -2.65 -2.12
N ALA A 75 -6.56 -3.60 -2.35
CA ALA A 75 -6.26 -5.00 -2.13
C ALA A 75 -5.26 -5.49 -3.19
N ILE A 76 -4.31 -6.32 -2.79
CA ILE A 76 -3.46 -7.10 -3.68
C ILE A 76 -4.08 -8.49 -3.80
N SER A 77 -4.35 -8.94 -5.03
CA SER A 77 -4.89 -10.26 -5.33
C SER A 77 -4.12 -10.92 -6.48
N LEU A 78 -4.16 -12.24 -6.57
CA LEU A 78 -3.66 -12.95 -7.75
C LEU A 78 -4.70 -12.87 -8.88
N PRO A 79 -4.28 -12.83 -10.16
CA PRO A 79 -5.20 -12.96 -11.29
C PRO A 79 -5.97 -14.29 -11.19
N GLY A 80 -7.26 -14.26 -11.45
CA GLY A 80 -8.12 -15.44 -11.39
C GLY A 80 -9.52 -15.15 -11.88
N ALA A 81 -10.40 -16.17 -11.90
CA ALA A 81 -11.79 -15.98 -12.26
C ALA A 81 -12.47 -14.94 -11.34
N GLU A 82 -13.24 -14.03 -11.93
CA GLU A 82 -13.81 -12.83 -11.29
C GLU A 82 -14.55 -13.05 -9.97
N THR A 83 -15.01 -14.27 -9.71
CA THR A 83 -15.83 -14.63 -8.53
C THR A 83 -15.02 -15.03 -7.29
N THR A 84 -13.67 -15.12 -7.37
CA THR A 84 -12.85 -15.68 -6.28
C THR A 84 -11.50 -14.96 -6.10
N ARG A 85 -11.45 -13.67 -6.32
CA ARG A 85 -10.22 -12.89 -6.03
C ARG A 85 -9.99 -12.86 -4.53
N LYS A 86 -9.05 -13.69 -4.07
CA LYS A 86 -8.64 -13.71 -2.67
C LYS A 86 -7.65 -12.59 -2.39
N ILE A 87 -7.91 -11.81 -1.35
CA ILE A 87 -6.98 -10.79 -0.87
C ILE A 87 -5.77 -11.48 -0.24
N ILE A 88 -4.58 -11.14 -0.72
CA ILE A 88 -3.31 -11.65 -0.19
C ILE A 88 -2.47 -10.57 0.49
N GLY A 89 -2.90 -9.31 0.44
CA GLY A 89 -2.23 -8.16 1.02
C GLY A 89 -2.88 -6.86 0.59
N ALA A 90 -2.24 -5.75 0.90
CA ALA A 90 -2.70 -4.44 0.47
C ALA A 90 -1.53 -3.48 0.22
N CYS A 91 -1.76 -2.48 -0.63
CA CYS A 91 -0.86 -1.33 -0.81
C CYS A 91 -1.68 -0.05 -0.96
N GLY A 92 -1.04 1.10 -0.79
CA GLY A 92 -1.73 2.38 -0.92
C GLY A 92 -0.79 3.57 -1.00
N ALA A 93 -1.32 4.68 -1.55
CA ALA A 93 -0.71 5.99 -1.58
C ALA A 93 -1.45 6.93 -0.63
N PHE A 94 -0.73 7.64 0.22
CA PHE A 94 -1.27 8.53 1.25
C PHE A 94 -0.27 9.62 1.61
N GLY A 95 -0.62 10.51 2.56
CA GLY A 95 0.29 11.55 3.02
C GLY A 95 0.68 12.51 1.91
N PHE A 96 -0.28 12.84 1.05
CA PHE A 96 -0.04 13.81 -0.03
C PHE A 96 0.32 15.17 0.54
N GLY A 97 1.37 15.79 0.02
CA GLY A 97 1.74 17.16 0.36
C GLY A 97 0.66 18.16 -0.03
N ASP A 98 0.72 19.38 0.53
CA ASP A 98 -0.28 20.44 0.28
C ASP A 98 -0.37 20.82 -1.20
N ASP A 99 0.76 20.75 -1.93
CA ASP A 99 0.85 20.96 -3.38
C ASP A 99 0.39 19.72 -4.17
N GLY A 100 0.27 18.57 -3.49
CA GLY A 100 -0.09 17.30 -4.08
C GLY A 100 1.01 16.64 -4.91
N LEU A 101 2.20 17.18 -4.96
CA LEU A 101 3.31 16.65 -5.78
C LEU A 101 4.06 15.52 -5.08
N THR A 102 3.84 15.31 -3.79
CA THR A 102 4.49 14.26 -3.01
C THR A 102 3.47 13.31 -2.38
N CYS A 103 3.86 12.05 -2.18
CA CYS A 103 3.08 11.10 -1.39
C CYS A 103 3.96 10.01 -0.75
N GLU A 104 3.39 9.25 0.14
CA GLU A 104 4.00 8.05 0.73
C GLU A 104 3.30 6.80 0.23
N LEU A 105 4.07 5.74 -0.07
CA LEU A 105 3.55 4.42 -0.41
C LEU A 105 3.77 3.45 0.75
N GLY A 106 2.70 2.74 1.11
CA GLY A 106 2.73 1.67 2.10
C GLY A 106 2.19 0.37 1.54
N TYR A 107 2.65 -0.76 2.09
CA TYR A 107 2.25 -2.09 1.64
C TYR A 107 2.47 -3.15 2.70
N TRP A 108 1.75 -4.25 2.56
CA TRP A 108 1.96 -5.49 3.28
C TRP A 108 1.40 -6.66 2.48
N ILE A 109 1.85 -7.87 2.77
CA ILE A 109 1.39 -9.11 2.12
C ILE A 109 1.38 -10.25 3.14
N SER A 110 0.55 -11.26 2.92
CA SER A 110 0.53 -12.47 3.73
C SER A 110 1.84 -13.26 3.60
N GLU A 111 2.24 -13.95 4.67
CA GLU A 111 3.48 -14.72 4.74
C GLU A 111 3.59 -15.75 3.60
N ALA A 112 2.49 -16.45 3.31
CA ALA A 112 2.41 -17.45 2.25
C ALA A 112 2.74 -16.91 0.85
N HIS A 113 2.71 -15.58 0.65
CA HIS A 113 2.95 -14.92 -0.62
C HIS A 113 4.23 -14.09 -0.64
N GLU A 114 5.00 -14.07 0.46
CA GLU A 114 6.28 -13.37 0.52
C GLU A 114 7.36 -14.02 -0.36
N GLY A 115 8.43 -13.28 -0.62
CA GLY A 115 9.61 -13.77 -1.35
C GLY A 115 9.40 -14.02 -2.85
N ARG A 116 8.19 -13.79 -3.37
CA ARG A 116 7.80 -14.05 -4.77
C ARG A 116 7.84 -12.81 -5.66
N GLY A 117 8.22 -11.65 -5.13
CA GLY A 117 8.26 -10.37 -5.85
C GLY A 117 6.89 -9.73 -6.11
N LEU A 118 5.80 -10.28 -5.55
CA LEU A 118 4.44 -9.80 -5.81
C LEU A 118 4.21 -8.38 -5.28
N VAL A 119 4.75 -8.05 -4.09
CA VAL A 119 4.66 -6.69 -3.54
C VAL A 119 5.46 -5.70 -4.38
N THR A 120 6.66 -6.08 -4.85
CA THR A 120 7.46 -5.22 -5.73
C THR A 120 6.66 -4.84 -6.98
N GLU A 121 5.98 -5.81 -7.58
CA GLU A 121 5.14 -5.59 -8.76
C GLU A 121 3.90 -4.74 -8.44
N ALA A 122 3.22 -5.00 -7.32
CA ALA A 122 2.08 -4.21 -6.85
C ALA A 122 2.47 -2.73 -6.62
N VAL A 123 3.60 -2.50 -5.95
CA VAL A 123 4.10 -1.14 -5.68
C VAL A 123 4.53 -0.45 -6.97
N SER A 124 5.14 -1.15 -7.93
CA SER A 124 5.45 -0.61 -9.25
C SER A 124 4.20 -0.13 -9.98
N GLY A 125 3.13 -0.95 -10.01
CA GLY A 125 1.87 -0.55 -10.65
C GLY A 125 1.21 0.66 -9.98
N LEU A 126 1.25 0.73 -8.63
CA LEU A 126 0.75 1.87 -7.88
C LEU A 126 1.61 3.13 -8.12
N GLN A 127 2.94 2.98 -8.17
CA GLN A 127 3.89 4.04 -8.51
C GLN A 127 3.57 4.67 -9.87
N ASP A 128 3.36 3.84 -10.90
CA ASP A 128 2.99 4.30 -12.23
C ASP A 128 1.65 5.06 -12.22
N ALA A 129 0.69 4.60 -11.41
CA ALA A 129 -0.56 5.31 -11.23
C ALA A 129 -0.35 6.67 -10.55
N CYS A 130 0.53 6.77 -9.55
CA CYS A 130 0.88 8.04 -8.90
C CYS A 130 1.51 9.03 -9.88
N PHE A 131 2.48 8.59 -10.69
CA PHE A 131 3.10 9.45 -11.71
C PHE A 131 2.08 9.94 -12.73
N ARG A 132 1.17 9.08 -13.19
CA ARG A 132 0.08 9.50 -14.09
C ARG A 132 -0.86 10.55 -13.47
N GLN A 133 -0.94 10.62 -12.14
CA GLN A 133 -1.71 11.64 -11.40
C GLN A 133 -0.89 12.89 -11.03
N GLY A 134 0.31 13.03 -11.59
CA GLY A 134 1.16 14.20 -11.40
C GLY A 134 1.94 14.22 -10.08
N VAL A 135 2.07 13.10 -9.40
CA VAL A 135 3.00 12.99 -8.26
C VAL A 135 4.43 13.05 -8.81
N GLU A 136 5.27 13.88 -8.22
CA GLU A 136 6.66 14.08 -8.63
C GLU A 136 7.66 13.37 -7.71
N GLU A 137 7.33 13.19 -6.43
CA GLU A 137 8.17 12.51 -5.46
C GLU A 137 7.35 11.51 -4.64
N MET A 138 7.79 10.27 -4.60
CA MET A 138 7.22 9.24 -3.73
C MET A 138 8.20 8.82 -2.65
N ARG A 139 7.67 8.52 -1.47
CA ARG A 139 8.44 8.04 -0.31
C ARG A 139 7.95 6.67 0.12
N ILE A 140 8.88 5.88 0.62
CA ILE A 140 8.62 4.63 1.34
C ILE A 140 9.41 4.68 2.62
N SER A 141 8.74 4.52 3.76
CA SER A 141 9.35 4.50 5.08
C SER A 141 9.25 3.11 5.70
N CYS A 142 10.29 2.62 6.33
CA CYS A 142 10.28 1.40 7.11
C CYS A 142 11.30 1.45 8.23
N ILE A 143 11.05 0.69 9.30
CA ILE A 143 12.03 0.53 10.37
C ILE A 143 13.25 -0.28 9.88
N PRO A 144 14.46 0.01 10.38
CA PRO A 144 15.71 -0.56 9.86
C PRO A 144 15.76 -2.10 9.91
N GLU A 145 15.13 -2.70 10.91
CA GLU A 145 15.07 -4.14 11.11
C GLU A 145 14.20 -4.87 10.09
N ASN A 146 13.32 -4.14 9.38
CA ASN A 146 12.46 -4.71 8.34
C ASN A 146 13.16 -4.74 6.97
N GLU A 147 14.22 -5.54 6.87
CA GLU A 147 15.02 -5.68 5.63
C GLU A 147 14.18 -6.16 4.44
N ARG A 148 13.12 -6.96 4.67
CA ARG A 148 12.19 -7.38 3.62
C ARG A 148 11.47 -6.19 3.02
N SER A 149 10.93 -5.31 3.84
CA SER A 149 10.31 -4.07 3.39
C SER A 149 11.33 -3.16 2.68
N ALA A 150 12.51 -2.95 3.28
CA ALA A 150 13.57 -2.11 2.71
C ALA A 150 14.11 -2.61 1.36
N SER A 151 14.00 -3.90 1.07
CA SER A 151 14.44 -4.48 -0.22
C SER A 151 13.58 -4.05 -1.41
N ILE A 152 12.32 -3.69 -1.18
CA ILE A 152 11.35 -3.34 -2.24
C ILE A 152 11.71 -1.99 -2.88
N PRO A 153 11.82 -0.88 -2.13
CA PRO A 153 12.22 0.40 -2.73
C PRO A 153 13.60 0.34 -3.39
N ARG A 154 14.54 -0.43 -2.85
CA ARG A 154 15.86 -0.61 -3.49
C ARG A 154 15.74 -1.24 -4.90
N ARG A 155 14.88 -2.25 -5.07
CA ARG A 155 14.61 -2.90 -6.37
C ARG A 155 13.88 -1.99 -7.34
N LEU A 156 13.07 -1.06 -6.84
CA LEU A 156 12.31 -0.11 -7.63
C LEU A 156 13.08 1.19 -7.92
N GLY A 157 14.37 1.27 -7.60
CA GLY A 157 15.22 2.42 -7.92
C GLY A 157 15.11 3.59 -6.95
N TYR A 158 14.41 3.43 -5.82
CA TYR A 158 14.37 4.46 -4.79
C TYR A 158 15.74 4.67 -4.16
N ARG A 159 16.12 5.90 -3.95
CA ARG A 159 17.36 6.29 -3.27
C ARG A 159 17.11 6.44 -1.78
N ARG A 160 17.97 5.85 -0.95
CA ARG A 160 17.92 6.07 0.50
C ARG A 160 18.25 7.52 0.82
N LYS A 161 17.36 8.19 1.56
CA LYS A 161 17.59 9.54 2.08
C LYS A 161 18.20 9.44 3.48
N THR A 162 19.24 10.21 3.73
CA THR A 162 19.78 10.36 5.09
C THR A 162 18.75 11.13 5.93
N HIS A 163 18.34 10.56 7.05
CA HIS A 163 17.35 11.14 7.95
C HIS A 163 17.87 11.11 9.39
N SER A 164 17.45 12.07 10.20
CA SER A 164 17.80 12.15 11.64
C SER A 164 16.93 11.31 12.56
N GLY A 165 15.94 10.61 12.03
CA GLY A 165 15.03 9.71 12.75
C GLY A 165 15.50 8.26 12.73
N THR A 166 14.70 7.38 13.35
CA THR A 166 14.96 5.94 13.45
C THR A 166 14.68 5.19 12.15
N ASP A 167 13.74 5.67 11.32
CA ASP A 167 13.27 4.95 10.15
C ASP A 167 14.17 5.14 8.92
N LEU A 168 14.21 4.13 8.08
CA LEU A 168 14.76 4.22 6.74
C LEU A 168 13.76 4.91 5.84
N ILE A 169 14.16 6.00 5.19
CA ILE A 169 13.35 6.69 4.19
C ILE A 169 13.98 6.50 2.82
N PHE A 170 13.17 6.03 1.88
CA PHE A 170 13.52 5.87 0.47
C PHE A 170 12.69 6.83 -0.36
N VAL A 171 13.30 7.45 -1.36
CA VAL A 171 12.67 8.47 -2.21
C VAL A 171 12.89 8.12 -3.68
N LEU A 172 11.85 8.23 -4.49
CA LEU A 172 11.91 8.19 -5.94
C LEU A 172 11.27 9.45 -6.50
N ARG A 173 11.92 10.06 -7.48
CA ARG A 173 11.41 11.22 -8.23
C ARG A 173 11.05 10.81 -9.66
N ALA A 174 10.08 11.52 -10.22
CA ALA A 174 9.64 11.29 -11.60
C ALA A 174 10.78 11.42 -12.61
N GLU A 175 11.73 12.31 -12.37
CA GLU A 175 12.92 12.52 -13.20
C GLU A 175 13.96 11.39 -13.13
N ASP A 176 13.87 10.50 -12.12
CA ASP A 176 14.80 9.39 -11.89
C ASP A 176 14.22 8.03 -12.34
N SER A 177 12.95 7.97 -12.83
CA SER A 177 12.22 6.74 -13.16
C SER A 177 12.33 6.31 -14.63
#